data_e73fb14fee7356b22013e18678451025
#
_entry.id   e73fb14fee7356b22013e18678451025
#
_cell.length_a   1.000
_cell.length_b   1.000
_cell.length_c   1.000
_cell.angle_alpha   90.00
_cell.angle_beta   90.00
_cell.angle_gamma   90.00
#
_symmetry.space_group_name_H-M   'P 1'
#
loop_
_entity.id
_entity.type
_entity.pdbx_description
1 polymer ?
#
loop_
_entity_poly.entity_id
_entity_poly.type
_entity_poly.pdbx_seq_one_letter_code
_entity_poly.pdbx_strand_id
1 'polypeptide(L)'
;MSQTPQNEKKSRFQLSREVQEEFVNGIAQTMLALAENAEQSQPSVAETPFCPVTGKEYSGANMVRLTLTAMEKGYDDNRWLTFKQLQAVREDHPDLHIRIRKGEHGVTVLRPEDVFFTVEKDGKWNFVSEEQAKGIPDVQRHTLLYPFTVFNAAQIENFPAREQPAPVMSEAQRNELLERFVASSGVAVEH
;
A
#
# COMPACT_ATOMS: atom_id res chain seq x y z
N MET A 1 30.67 -6.00 -34.24
CA MET A 1 29.85 -4.81 -33.94
C MET A 1 28.84 -5.20 -32.86
N SER A 2 29.19 -4.94 -31.62
CA SER A 2 28.31 -5.26 -30.45
C SER A 2 27.30 -4.13 -30.28
N GLN A 3 26.04 -4.44 -30.49
CA GLN A 3 24.96 -3.53 -30.11
C GLN A 3 24.79 -3.59 -28.60
N THR A 4 25.14 -2.50 -27.93
CA THR A 4 24.80 -2.27 -26.53
C THR A 4 23.28 -2.11 -26.45
N PRO A 5 22.55 -2.84 -25.58
CA PRO A 5 21.12 -2.64 -25.45
C PRO A 5 20.86 -1.23 -24.89
N GLN A 6 20.20 -0.40 -25.67
CA GLN A 6 19.69 0.89 -25.22
C GLN A 6 18.67 0.63 -24.11
N ASN A 7 19.05 0.99 -22.89
CA ASN A 7 18.18 0.97 -21.71
C ASN A 7 17.19 2.14 -21.88
N GLU A 8 16.09 1.92 -22.61
CA GLU A 8 15.03 2.89 -22.77
C GLU A 8 14.42 3.16 -21.37
N LYS A 9 14.59 4.41 -20.90
CA LYS A 9 13.93 4.86 -19.67
C LYS A 9 12.42 4.77 -19.88
N LYS A 10 11.79 3.84 -19.15
CA LYS A 10 10.33 3.70 -19.14
C LYS A 10 9.65 5.03 -18.80
N SER A 11 8.56 5.36 -19.48
CA SER A 11 7.78 6.55 -19.16
C SER A 11 7.14 6.42 -17.76
N ARG A 12 6.83 7.54 -17.12
CA ARG A 12 6.13 7.54 -15.81
C ARG A 12 4.82 6.74 -15.85
N PHE A 13 4.11 6.78 -16.97
CA PHE A 13 2.86 6.05 -17.18
C PHE A 13 3.09 4.53 -17.28
N GLN A 14 4.12 4.11 -18.01
CA GLN A 14 4.46 2.68 -18.10
C GLN A 14 4.86 2.14 -16.73
N LEU A 15 5.67 2.89 -15.97
CA LEU A 15 6.08 2.49 -14.63
C LEU A 15 4.88 2.42 -13.67
N SER A 16 3.97 3.39 -13.72
CA SER A 16 2.76 3.37 -12.90
C SER A 16 1.86 2.17 -13.22
N ARG A 17 1.74 1.79 -14.48
CA ARG A 17 0.96 0.63 -14.91
C ARG A 17 1.57 -0.69 -14.44
N GLU A 18 2.88 -0.86 -14.59
CA GLU A 18 3.60 -2.04 -14.10
C GLU A 18 3.45 -2.21 -12.58
N VAL A 19 3.57 -1.11 -11.84
CA VAL A 19 3.37 -1.09 -10.38
C VAL A 19 1.94 -1.50 -10.01
N GLN A 20 0.93 -1.07 -10.77
CA GLN A 20 -0.46 -1.49 -10.55
C GLN A 20 -0.64 -2.99 -10.80
N GLU A 21 -0.10 -3.50 -11.90
CA GLU A 21 -0.18 -4.93 -12.24
C GLU A 21 0.51 -5.80 -11.16
N GLU A 22 1.70 -5.41 -10.71
CA GLU A 22 2.41 -6.08 -9.63
C GLU A 22 1.65 -6.05 -8.31
N PHE A 23 1.05 -4.91 -7.99
CA PHE A 23 0.25 -4.75 -6.78
C PHE A 23 -1.00 -5.65 -6.77
N VAL A 24 -1.75 -5.69 -7.88
CA VAL A 24 -2.94 -6.54 -8.02
C VAL A 24 -2.56 -8.03 -7.98
N ASN A 25 -1.50 -8.42 -8.68
CA ASN A 25 -1.00 -9.79 -8.64
C ASN A 25 -0.59 -10.19 -7.22
N GLY A 26 0.03 -9.29 -6.47
CA GLY A 26 0.38 -9.53 -5.08
C GLY A 26 -0.84 -9.76 -4.17
N ILE A 27 -1.95 -9.05 -4.39
CA ILE A 27 -3.22 -9.31 -3.69
C ILE A 27 -3.74 -10.70 -4.05
N ALA A 28 -3.81 -11.03 -5.34
CA ALA A 28 -4.31 -12.32 -5.80
C ALA A 28 -3.50 -13.50 -5.23
N GLN A 29 -2.17 -13.39 -5.22
CA GLN A 29 -1.29 -14.42 -4.64
C GLN A 29 -1.54 -14.59 -3.13
N THR A 30 -1.68 -13.51 -2.39
CA THR A 30 -1.99 -13.59 -0.94
C THR A 30 -3.35 -14.23 -0.70
N MET A 31 -4.37 -13.91 -1.51
CA MET A 31 -5.69 -14.56 -1.42
C MET A 31 -5.63 -16.06 -1.68
N LEU A 32 -4.87 -16.51 -2.68
CA LEU A 32 -4.69 -17.92 -2.97
C LEU A 32 -3.99 -18.62 -1.80
N ALA A 33 -2.92 -18.05 -1.26
CA ALA A 33 -2.21 -18.60 -0.10
C ALA A 33 -3.12 -18.74 1.14
N LEU A 34 -3.97 -17.74 1.39
CA LEU A 34 -4.95 -17.79 2.47
C LEU A 34 -6.04 -18.87 2.24
N ALA A 35 -6.50 -19.03 1.00
CA ALA A 35 -7.48 -20.07 0.66
C ALA A 35 -6.90 -21.49 0.85
N GLU A 36 -5.64 -21.71 0.51
CA GLU A 36 -4.94 -22.99 0.72
C GLU A 36 -4.73 -23.30 2.22
N ASN A 37 -4.63 -22.27 3.07
CA ASN A 37 -4.38 -22.40 4.51
C ASN A 37 -5.57 -21.91 5.37
N ALA A 38 -6.80 -22.03 4.87
CA ALA A 38 -7.99 -21.44 5.47
C ALA A 38 -8.24 -21.82 6.94
N GLU A 39 -7.85 -23.03 7.36
CA GLU A 39 -8.00 -23.49 8.74
C GLU A 39 -7.04 -22.78 9.73
N GLN A 40 -5.93 -22.24 9.25
CA GLN A 40 -4.90 -21.60 10.07
C GLN A 40 -4.93 -20.07 9.97
N SER A 41 -5.59 -19.54 8.96
CA SER A 41 -5.60 -18.11 8.65
C SER A 41 -6.78 -17.41 9.31
N GLN A 42 -6.68 -17.15 10.61
CA GLN A 42 -7.68 -16.33 11.30
C GLN A 42 -7.19 -14.89 11.45
N PRO A 43 -8.03 -13.89 11.10
CA PRO A 43 -7.67 -12.50 11.37
C PRO A 43 -7.62 -12.28 12.88
N SER A 44 -6.50 -11.81 13.37
CA SER A 44 -6.30 -11.54 14.80
C SER A 44 -6.84 -10.16 15.22
N VAL A 45 -7.06 -9.25 14.27
CA VAL A 45 -7.41 -7.85 14.57
C VAL A 45 -8.63 -7.37 13.80
N ALA A 46 -9.61 -6.82 14.52
CA ALA A 46 -10.88 -6.31 13.98
C ALA A 46 -10.83 -4.87 13.44
N GLU A 47 -9.67 -4.24 13.42
CA GLU A 47 -9.54 -2.84 13.05
C GLU A 47 -8.98 -2.64 11.64
N THR A 48 -9.40 -1.56 10.99
CA THR A 48 -8.82 -1.11 9.73
C THR A 48 -7.32 -0.81 9.87
N PRO A 49 -6.46 -1.25 8.94
CA PRO A 49 -5.06 -0.85 8.93
C PRO A 49 -4.91 0.66 8.93
N PHE A 50 -4.06 1.20 9.80
CA PHE A 50 -3.83 2.64 9.90
C PHE A 50 -2.36 3.00 10.13
N CYS A 51 -2.02 4.25 9.86
CA CYS A 51 -0.70 4.80 10.15
C CYS A 51 -0.68 5.42 11.56
N PRO A 52 0.12 4.91 12.50
CA PRO A 52 0.12 5.42 13.88
C PRO A 52 0.67 6.85 14.00
N VAL A 53 1.48 7.30 13.04
CA VAL A 53 2.07 8.66 13.06
C VAL A 53 1.07 9.72 12.62
N THR A 54 0.19 9.38 11.68
CA THR A 54 -0.79 10.34 11.13
C THR A 54 -2.21 10.11 11.62
N GLY A 55 -2.48 8.98 12.27
CA GLY A 55 -3.81 8.53 12.65
C GLY A 55 -4.72 8.16 11.47
N LYS A 56 -4.22 8.23 10.23
CA LYS A 56 -5.04 7.97 9.04
C LYS A 56 -5.13 6.49 8.74
N GLU A 57 -6.34 6.04 8.45
CA GLU A 57 -6.62 4.68 7.97
C GLU A 57 -6.21 4.52 6.50
N TYR A 58 -5.78 3.32 6.16
CA TYR A 58 -5.64 2.91 4.77
C TYR A 58 -7.00 2.57 4.19
N SER A 59 -7.24 2.92 2.93
CA SER A 59 -8.51 2.71 2.26
C SER A 59 -8.37 1.97 0.93
N GLY A 60 -9.49 1.50 0.38
CA GLY A 60 -9.53 0.83 -0.92
C GLY A 60 -8.58 -0.38 -1.00
N ALA A 61 -7.92 -0.54 -2.11
CA ALA A 61 -7.02 -1.67 -2.36
C ALA A 61 -5.82 -1.75 -1.39
N ASN A 62 -5.36 -0.63 -0.84
CA ASN A 62 -4.31 -0.61 0.18
C ASN A 62 -4.79 -1.28 1.48
N MET A 63 -5.99 -0.94 1.95
CA MET A 63 -6.58 -1.57 3.14
C MET A 63 -6.65 -3.08 2.96
N VAL A 64 -7.17 -3.52 1.81
CA VAL A 64 -7.26 -4.94 1.46
C VAL A 64 -5.90 -5.62 1.48
N ARG A 65 -4.92 -5.04 0.78
CA ARG A 65 -3.56 -5.58 0.70
C ARG A 65 -2.95 -5.78 2.09
N LEU A 66 -3.08 -4.78 2.96
CA LEU A 66 -2.50 -4.81 4.30
C LEU A 66 -3.24 -5.80 5.22
N THR A 67 -4.58 -5.85 5.14
CA THR A 67 -5.38 -6.81 5.90
C THR A 67 -5.04 -8.25 5.52
N LEU A 68 -5.03 -8.56 4.22
CA LEU A 68 -4.68 -9.91 3.73
C LEU A 68 -3.26 -10.29 4.14
N THR A 69 -2.31 -9.36 4.07
CA THR A 69 -0.93 -9.63 4.50
C THR A 69 -0.85 -9.87 6.02
N ALA A 70 -1.60 -9.10 6.81
CA ALA A 70 -1.65 -9.32 8.26
C ALA A 70 -2.20 -10.71 8.59
N MET A 71 -3.24 -11.15 7.89
CA MET A 71 -3.81 -12.50 8.04
C MET A 71 -2.80 -13.58 7.65
N GLU A 72 -2.15 -13.46 6.47
CA GLU A 72 -1.15 -14.40 5.98
C GLU A 72 0.04 -14.55 6.93
N LYS A 73 0.50 -13.44 7.52
CA LYS A 73 1.67 -13.39 8.41
C LYS A 73 1.33 -13.58 9.88
N GLY A 74 0.04 -13.66 10.25
CA GLY A 74 -0.41 -13.76 11.63
C GLY A 74 -0.09 -12.52 12.46
N TYR A 75 -0.08 -11.32 11.86
CA TYR A 75 0.14 -10.09 12.62
C TYR A 75 -1.07 -9.76 13.47
N ASP A 76 -0.83 -9.45 14.73
CA ASP A 76 -1.81 -9.06 15.76
C ASP A 76 -1.91 -7.54 15.94
N ASP A 77 -1.23 -6.78 15.07
CA ASP A 77 -1.20 -5.32 15.07
C ASP A 77 -1.61 -4.80 13.68
N ASN A 78 -2.47 -3.81 13.64
CA ASN A 78 -2.93 -3.19 12.41
C ASN A 78 -2.28 -1.82 12.13
N ARG A 79 -1.23 -1.47 12.86
CA ARG A 79 -0.42 -0.26 12.64
C ARG A 79 0.63 -0.50 11.55
N TRP A 80 0.59 0.34 10.52
CA TRP A 80 1.49 0.27 9.37
C TRP A 80 2.14 1.61 9.11
N LEU A 81 3.45 1.63 8.89
CA LEU A 81 4.19 2.87 8.69
C LEU A 81 5.34 2.70 7.70
N THR A 82 5.67 3.79 7.02
CA THR A 82 6.86 3.84 6.16
C THR A 82 8.13 3.92 6.99
N PHE A 83 9.27 3.61 6.37
CA PHE A 83 10.58 3.75 7.04
C PHE A 83 10.83 5.19 7.53
N LYS A 84 10.41 6.20 6.75
CA LYS A 84 10.52 7.61 7.16
C LYS A 84 9.68 7.92 8.40
N GLN A 85 8.48 7.39 8.49
CA GLN A 85 7.61 7.54 9.66
C GLN A 85 8.20 6.79 10.88
N LEU A 86 8.80 5.61 10.65
CA LEU A 86 9.51 4.90 11.71
C LEU A 86 10.69 5.71 12.27
N GLN A 87 11.39 6.46 11.44
CA GLN A 87 12.45 7.35 11.94
C GLN A 87 11.90 8.45 12.85
N ALA A 88 10.76 9.05 12.51
CA ALA A 88 10.11 10.03 13.39
C ALA A 88 9.74 9.40 14.75
N VAL A 89 9.18 8.18 14.76
CA VAL A 89 8.87 7.45 16.00
C VAL A 89 10.14 7.18 16.83
N ARG A 90 11.28 6.90 16.19
CA ARG A 90 12.57 6.73 16.89
C ARG A 90 13.06 8.01 17.54
N GLU A 91 12.88 9.14 16.86
CA GLU A 91 13.24 10.47 17.40
C GLU A 91 12.40 10.82 18.63
N ASP A 92 11.11 10.46 18.62
CA ASP A 92 10.19 10.66 19.74
C ASP A 92 10.47 9.70 20.93
N HIS A 93 11.08 8.54 20.66
CA HIS A 93 11.36 7.49 21.66
C HIS A 93 12.83 7.01 21.63
N PRO A 94 13.80 7.87 21.92
CA PRO A 94 15.22 7.55 21.75
C PRO A 94 15.71 6.38 22.63
N ASP A 95 15.04 6.14 23.75
CA ASP A 95 15.41 5.08 24.72
C ASP A 95 14.95 3.67 24.30
N LEU A 96 14.06 3.56 23.30
CA LEU A 96 13.44 2.27 22.96
C LEU A 96 14.23 1.43 21.95
N HIS A 97 15.31 1.91 21.38
CA HIS A 97 16.11 1.17 20.37
C HIS A 97 15.25 0.49 19.27
N ILE A 98 14.26 1.21 18.74
CA ILE A 98 13.27 0.73 17.78
C ILE A 98 13.96 0.35 16.47
N ARG A 99 13.74 -0.86 15.96
CA ARG A 99 14.31 -1.32 14.69
C ARG A 99 13.43 -2.36 14.00
N ILE A 100 13.46 -2.40 12.67
CA ILE A 100 12.87 -3.49 11.90
C ILE A 100 13.69 -4.75 12.16
N ARG A 101 13.01 -5.87 12.43
CA ARG A 101 13.69 -7.16 12.65
C ARG A 101 14.47 -7.57 11.41
N LYS A 102 15.60 -8.24 11.61
CA LYS A 102 16.43 -8.74 10.51
C LYS A 102 15.64 -9.76 9.67
N GLY A 103 15.64 -9.58 8.36
CA GLY A 103 14.95 -10.47 7.41
C GLY A 103 13.49 -10.08 7.13
N GLU A 104 12.96 -9.07 7.81
CA GLU A 104 11.62 -8.58 7.53
C GLU A 104 11.55 -7.77 6.24
N HIS A 105 10.47 -7.96 5.49
CA HIS A 105 10.19 -7.26 4.25
C HIS A 105 8.91 -6.43 4.39
N GLY A 106 8.96 -5.20 3.91
CA GLY A 106 7.79 -4.33 3.90
C GLY A 106 6.82 -4.70 2.77
N VAL A 107 5.62 -4.17 2.89
CA VAL A 107 4.51 -4.36 1.94
C VAL A 107 4.36 -3.12 1.08
N THR A 108 4.21 -3.30 -0.23
CA THR A 108 3.95 -2.20 -1.14
C THR A 108 2.50 -1.75 -1.02
N VAL A 109 2.30 -0.46 -0.84
CA VAL A 109 1.02 0.26 -0.96
C VAL A 109 1.12 1.33 -2.04
N LEU A 110 -0.01 1.76 -2.58
CA LEU A 110 -0.06 2.70 -3.69
C LEU A 110 -0.63 4.04 -3.22
N ARG A 111 0.02 5.14 -3.61
CA ARG A 111 -0.48 6.49 -3.41
C ARG A 111 -0.84 7.11 -4.75
N PRO A 112 -2.10 7.55 -4.94
CA PRO A 112 -2.47 8.33 -6.10
C PRO A 112 -1.83 9.71 -6.03
N GLU A 113 -1.32 10.18 -7.15
CA GLU A 113 -0.77 11.52 -7.30
C GLU A 113 -1.16 12.07 -8.67
N ASP A 114 -1.75 13.26 -8.68
CA ASP A 114 -2.13 13.93 -9.92
C ASP A 114 -0.91 14.56 -10.55
N VAL A 115 -0.72 14.27 -11.82
CA VAL A 115 0.29 14.89 -12.66
C VAL A 115 -0.37 15.71 -13.74
N PHE A 116 0.19 16.88 -14.00
CA PHE A 116 -0.28 17.82 -15.01
C PHE A 116 0.76 17.91 -16.13
N PHE A 117 0.29 17.89 -17.36
CA PHE A 117 1.18 17.96 -18.53
C PHE A 117 0.50 18.56 -19.75
N THR A 118 1.31 19.09 -20.65
CA THR A 118 0.92 19.50 -21.99
C THR A 118 1.56 18.55 -22.99
N VAL A 119 0.91 18.37 -24.14
CA VAL A 119 1.47 17.61 -25.26
C VAL A 119 1.92 18.60 -26.32
N GLU A 120 3.22 18.61 -26.63
CA GLU A 120 3.79 19.44 -27.68
C GLU A 120 3.41 18.92 -29.07
N LYS A 121 3.55 19.74 -30.10
CA LYS A 121 3.21 19.39 -31.49
C LYS A 121 4.01 18.18 -32.02
N ASP A 122 5.18 17.93 -31.48
CA ASP A 122 6.06 16.78 -31.77
C ASP A 122 5.72 15.52 -30.96
N GLY A 123 4.62 15.59 -30.15
CA GLY A 123 4.17 14.48 -29.32
C GLY A 123 4.91 14.33 -27.98
N LYS A 124 5.84 15.23 -27.63
CA LYS A 124 6.49 15.20 -26.33
C LYS A 124 5.58 15.73 -25.24
N TRP A 125 5.74 15.14 -24.07
CA TRP A 125 5.00 15.51 -22.86
C TRP A 125 5.87 16.41 -21.99
N ASN A 126 5.34 17.58 -21.70
CA ASN A 126 5.96 18.54 -20.79
C ASN A 126 5.18 18.56 -19.48
N PHE A 127 5.77 18.02 -18.40
CA PHE A 127 5.17 17.99 -17.08
C PHE A 127 5.32 19.36 -16.41
N VAL A 128 4.22 19.82 -15.84
CA VAL A 128 4.13 21.11 -15.14
C VAL A 128 3.64 20.91 -13.71
N SER A 129 3.92 21.84 -12.83
CA SER A 129 3.35 21.82 -11.48
C SER A 129 1.86 22.18 -11.51
N GLU A 130 1.13 21.82 -10.45
CA GLU A 130 -0.29 22.19 -10.31
C GLU A 130 -0.49 23.73 -10.38
N GLU A 131 0.45 24.50 -9.82
CA GLU A 131 0.39 25.96 -9.87
C GLU A 131 0.56 26.49 -11.29
N GLN A 132 1.51 25.95 -12.04
CA GLN A 132 1.74 26.31 -13.44
C GLN A 132 0.56 25.91 -14.31
N ALA A 133 -0.07 24.76 -14.02
CA ALA A 133 -1.22 24.24 -14.75
C ALA A 133 -2.40 25.22 -14.77
N LYS A 134 -2.60 26.01 -13.73
CA LYS A 134 -3.69 27.00 -13.64
C LYS A 134 -3.61 28.12 -14.67
N GLY A 135 -2.43 28.37 -15.23
CA GLY A 135 -2.20 29.44 -16.23
C GLY A 135 -1.95 28.97 -17.65
N ILE A 136 -1.96 27.66 -17.91
CA ILE A 136 -1.62 27.09 -19.21
C ILE A 136 -2.89 26.52 -19.85
N PRO A 137 -3.26 26.94 -21.08
CA PRO A 137 -4.38 26.31 -21.82
C PRO A 137 -4.04 24.87 -22.18
N ASP A 138 -5.07 24.03 -22.33
CA ASP A 138 -4.98 22.63 -22.80
C ASP A 138 -4.10 21.71 -21.92
N VAL A 139 -3.94 22.04 -20.63
CA VAL A 139 -3.29 21.14 -19.65
C VAL A 139 -4.14 19.90 -19.44
N GLN A 140 -3.52 18.75 -19.55
CA GLN A 140 -4.11 17.46 -19.20
C GLN A 140 -3.73 17.09 -17.77
N ARG A 141 -4.69 16.49 -17.05
CA ARG A 141 -4.49 15.91 -15.71
C ARG A 141 -4.61 14.39 -15.82
N HIS A 142 -3.69 13.70 -15.19
CA HIS A 142 -3.74 12.25 -15.06
C HIS A 142 -3.30 11.82 -13.65
N THR A 143 -3.95 10.81 -13.08
CA THR A 143 -3.57 10.27 -11.79
C THR A 143 -2.61 9.09 -11.99
N LEU A 144 -1.40 9.22 -11.47
CA LEU A 144 -0.42 8.12 -11.42
C LEU A 144 -0.44 7.48 -10.04
N LEU A 145 -0.12 6.19 -9.97
CA LEU A 145 0.03 5.46 -8.72
C LEU A 145 1.52 5.25 -8.41
N TYR A 146 1.96 5.76 -7.26
CA TYR A 146 3.32 5.63 -6.78
C TYR A 146 3.42 4.58 -5.67
N PRO A 147 4.38 3.64 -5.75
CA PRO A 147 4.58 2.64 -4.73
C PRO A 147 5.27 3.24 -3.50
N PHE A 148 4.81 2.83 -2.32
CA PHE A 148 5.45 3.07 -1.04
C PHE A 148 5.56 1.76 -0.28
N THR A 149 6.67 1.57 0.41
CA THR A 149 6.86 0.42 1.28
C THR A 149 6.47 0.79 2.70
N VAL A 150 5.62 -0.03 3.30
CA VAL A 150 5.22 0.08 4.71
C VAL A 150 5.55 -1.20 5.46
N PHE A 151 5.78 -1.07 6.75
CA PHE A 151 6.07 -2.17 7.67
C PHE A 151 4.97 -2.22 8.72
N ASN A 152 4.57 -3.42 9.11
CA ASN A 152 3.68 -3.63 10.23
C ASN A 152 4.42 -3.41 11.57
N ALA A 153 3.73 -2.91 12.59
CA ALA A 153 4.30 -2.75 13.92
C ALA A 153 4.83 -4.08 14.49
N ALA A 154 4.17 -5.21 14.17
CA ALA A 154 4.64 -6.55 14.54
C ALA A 154 6.00 -6.93 13.94
N GLN A 155 6.48 -6.28 12.89
CA GLN A 155 7.81 -6.47 12.30
C GLN A 155 8.92 -5.65 12.97
N ILE A 156 8.56 -4.82 13.96
CA ILE A 156 9.44 -3.81 14.53
C ILE A 156 9.70 -4.17 16.00
N GLU A 157 10.98 -4.32 16.33
CA GLU A 157 11.40 -4.53 17.73
C GLU A 157 11.23 -3.24 18.53
N ASN A 158 10.77 -3.39 19.77
CA ASN A 158 10.57 -2.29 20.72
C ASN A 158 9.66 -1.18 20.22
N PHE A 159 8.75 -1.49 19.28
CA PHE A 159 7.75 -0.51 18.84
C PHE A 159 6.84 -0.16 20.02
N PRO A 160 6.48 1.12 20.25
CA PRO A 160 5.67 1.51 21.39
C PRO A 160 4.38 0.68 21.49
N ALA A 161 4.12 0.15 22.68
CA ALA A 161 2.90 -0.62 22.91
C ALA A 161 1.64 0.21 22.63
N ARG A 162 0.56 -0.44 22.29
CA ARG A 162 -0.75 0.24 22.22
C ARG A 162 -1.25 0.49 23.65
N GLU A 163 -1.88 1.64 23.85
CA GLU A 163 -2.54 1.95 25.11
C GLU A 163 -3.71 0.99 25.42
N GLN A 164 -4.34 0.47 24.37
CA GLN A 164 -5.39 -0.54 24.47
C GLN A 164 -5.11 -1.69 23.49
N PRO A 165 -5.37 -2.95 23.88
CA PRO A 165 -5.25 -4.08 22.96
C PRO A 165 -6.24 -3.90 21.80
N ALA A 166 -5.83 -4.34 20.61
CA ALA A 166 -6.72 -4.33 19.45
C ALA A 166 -7.93 -5.25 19.72
N PRO A 167 -9.15 -4.82 19.37
CA PRO A 167 -10.31 -5.67 19.50
C PRO A 167 -10.17 -6.89 18.58
N VAL A 168 -10.46 -8.07 19.11
CA VAL A 168 -10.45 -9.33 18.35
C VAL A 168 -11.64 -9.31 17.38
N MET A 169 -11.37 -9.60 16.11
CA MET A 169 -12.41 -9.64 15.08
C MET A 169 -13.36 -10.83 15.29
N SER A 170 -14.64 -10.55 15.42
CA SER A 170 -15.68 -11.58 15.42
C SER A 170 -15.86 -12.17 14.01
N GLU A 171 -16.45 -13.38 13.92
CA GLU A 171 -16.75 -14.01 12.63
C GLU A 171 -17.68 -13.13 11.77
N ALA A 172 -18.65 -12.47 12.38
CA ALA A 172 -19.55 -11.55 11.69
C ALA A 172 -18.81 -10.34 11.10
N GLN A 173 -17.90 -9.75 11.83
CA GLN A 173 -17.08 -8.63 11.35
C GLN A 173 -16.13 -9.05 10.21
N ARG A 174 -15.61 -10.27 10.28
CA ARG A 174 -14.79 -10.85 9.20
C ARG A 174 -15.61 -11.00 7.92
N ASN A 175 -16.82 -11.55 8.02
CA ASN A 175 -17.70 -11.74 6.87
C ASN A 175 -18.10 -10.38 6.26
N GLU A 176 -18.43 -9.39 7.07
CA GLU A 176 -18.70 -8.02 6.61
C GLU A 176 -17.50 -7.41 5.88
N LEU A 177 -16.28 -7.60 6.41
CA LEU A 177 -15.06 -7.13 5.75
C LEU A 177 -14.85 -7.79 4.39
N LEU A 178 -15.08 -9.10 4.29
CA LEU A 178 -14.99 -9.85 3.04
C LEU A 178 -16.06 -9.42 2.03
N GLU A 179 -17.30 -9.19 2.47
CA GLU A 179 -18.37 -8.67 1.61
C GLU A 179 -18.05 -7.27 1.08
N ARG A 180 -17.58 -6.38 1.94
CA ARG A 180 -17.12 -5.04 1.53
C ARG A 180 -15.95 -5.12 0.55
N PHE A 181 -15.07 -6.08 0.71
CA PHE A 181 -13.98 -6.34 -0.21
C PHE A 181 -14.49 -6.76 -1.59
N VAL A 182 -15.36 -7.78 -1.64
CA VAL A 182 -15.96 -8.27 -2.90
C VAL A 182 -16.70 -7.13 -3.60
N ALA A 183 -17.50 -6.33 -2.85
CA ALA A 183 -18.20 -5.18 -3.40
C ALA A 183 -17.25 -4.10 -3.96
N SER A 184 -16.10 -3.88 -3.32
CA SER A 184 -15.13 -2.87 -3.76
C SER A 184 -14.26 -3.33 -4.94
N SER A 185 -14.10 -4.64 -5.13
CA SER A 185 -13.29 -5.22 -6.21
C SER A 185 -13.98 -5.16 -7.58
N GLY A 186 -15.28 -4.87 -7.65
CA GLY A 186 -16.06 -4.88 -8.89
C GLY A 186 -16.21 -6.27 -9.51
N VAL A 187 -15.84 -7.33 -8.81
CA VAL A 187 -16.02 -8.73 -9.24
C VAL A 187 -17.48 -9.10 -9.03
N ALA A 188 -18.22 -9.37 -10.12
CA ALA A 188 -19.55 -9.96 -10.01
C ALA A 188 -19.39 -11.41 -9.49
N VAL A 189 -19.92 -11.68 -8.31
CA VAL A 189 -20.04 -13.04 -7.80
C VAL A 189 -21.36 -13.59 -8.33
N GLU A 190 -21.31 -14.47 -9.32
CA GLU A 190 -22.47 -15.26 -9.72
C GLU A 190 -22.72 -16.32 -8.64
N HIS A 191 -23.95 -16.31 -8.10
CA HIS A 191 -24.45 -17.31 -7.16
C HIS A 191 -25.01 -18.52 -7.89
#